data_595ef71165b25acb6bafd0ed7d3f2b63
#
_entry.id   595ef71165b25acb6bafd0ed7d3f2b63
#
_cell.length_a   1.000
_cell.length_b   1.000
_cell.length_c   1.000
_cell.angle_alpha   90.00
_cell.angle_beta   90.00
_cell.angle_gamma   90.00
#
_symmetry.space_group_name_H-M   'P 1'
#
loop_
_entity.id
_entity.type
_entity.pdbx_description
1 polymer ?
#
loop_
_entity_poly.entity_id
_entity_poly.type
_entity_poly.pdbx_seq_one_letter_code
_entity_poly.pdbx_strand_id
1 'polypeptide(L)'
;KAKKVIGAEIVSAAVENARENAAANGIENAEFFCGDAGDIASKLAAEKLHPDAICVDPPRKGLAPEVIDAMGRMGPQRIVYVSCDPATLGRDVKLLAQKGYRLTRATAVDLFPGTAHVETVVLLSRETNPPTAGTIKEVCGTWE
;
A
#
# COMPACT_ATOMS: atom_id res chain seq x y z
N LYS A 1 9.41 -13.52 5.51
CA LYS A 1 9.65 -13.65 6.96
C LYS A 1 10.18 -12.30 7.45
N ALA A 2 9.28 -11.49 8.01
CA ALA A 2 9.60 -10.16 8.51
C ALA A 2 10.17 -10.25 9.94
N LYS A 3 11.03 -9.31 10.32
CA LYS A 3 11.49 -9.17 11.72
C LYS A 3 10.40 -8.58 12.60
N LYS A 4 9.65 -7.61 12.08
CA LYS A 4 8.51 -6.96 12.73
C LYS A 4 7.45 -6.67 11.68
N VAL A 5 6.19 -6.80 12.07
CA VAL A 5 5.01 -6.43 11.27
C VAL A 5 4.18 -5.44 12.08
N ILE A 6 3.69 -4.40 11.42
CA ILE A 6 2.76 -3.43 12.01
C ILE A 6 1.50 -3.43 11.17
N GLY A 7 0.36 -3.69 11.78
CA GLY A 7 -0.96 -3.59 11.18
C GLY A 7 -1.71 -2.36 11.71
N ALA A 8 -2.44 -1.69 10.84
CA ALA A 8 -3.32 -0.57 11.17
C ALA A 8 -4.71 -0.86 10.64
N GLU A 9 -5.73 -0.77 11.48
CA GLU A 9 -7.12 -1.06 11.13
C GLU A 9 -8.05 -0.19 12.00
N ILE A 10 -9.10 0.36 11.39
CA ILE A 10 -10.03 1.25 12.08
C ILE A 10 -11.07 0.48 12.91
N VAL A 11 -11.39 -0.75 12.51
CA VAL A 11 -12.40 -1.59 13.16
C VAL A 11 -11.78 -2.31 14.34
N SER A 12 -12.18 -1.94 15.57
CA SER A 12 -11.61 -2.52 16.80
C SER A 12 -11.75 -4.04 16.87
N ALA A 13 -12.91 -4.58 16.49
CA ALA A 13 -13.14 -6.04 16.48
C ALA A 13 -12.19 -6.75 15.51
N ALA A 14 -11.85 -6.15 14.36
CA ALA A 14 -10.88 -6.72 13.43
C ALA A 14 -9.45 -6.70 14.02
N VAL A 15 -9.11 -5.66 14.76
CA VAL A 15 -7.82 -5.58 15.49
C VAL A 15 -7.72 -6.67 16.58
N GLU A 16 -8.79 -6.89 17.33
CA GLU A 16 -8.85 -7.96 18.34
C GLU A 16 -8.69 -9.33 17.69
N ASN A 17 -9.46 -9.62 16.64
CA ASN A 17 -9.33 -10.85 15.87
C ASN A 17 -7.91 -11.03 15.28
N ALA A 18 -7.27 -9.96 14.81
CA ALA A 18 -5.91 -10.04 14.32
C ALA A 18 -4.91 -10.44 15.43
N ARG A 19 -5.08 -9.90 16.64
CA ARG A 19 -4.27 -10.26 17.81
C ARG A 19 -4.49 -11.72 18.22
N GLU A 20 -5.74 -12.17 18.30
CA GLU A 20 -6.09 -13.54 18.60
C GLU A 20 -5.52 -14.51 17.57
N ASN A 21 -5.65 -14.19 16.27
CA ASN A 21 -5.09 -14.99 15.19
C ASN A 21 -3.56 -15.04 15.24
N ALA A 22 -2.91 -13.93 15.55
CA ALA A 22 -1.45 -13.91 15.73
C ALA A 22 -1.02 -14.83 16.89
N ALA A 23 -1.68 -14.72 18.03
CA ALA A 23 -1.41 -15.56 19.20
C ALA A 23 -1.66 -17.04 18.90
N ALA A 24 -2.78 -17.40 18.27
CA ALA A 24 -3.13 -18.77 17.91
C ALA A 24 -2.13 -19.41 16.94
N ASN A 25 -1.47 -18.60 16.11
CA ASN A 25 -0.46 -19.05 15.15
C ASN A 25 0.99 -18.86 15.64
N GLY A 26 1.21 -18.50 16.90
CA GLY A 26 2.54 -18.30 17.48
C GLY A 26 3.31 -17.13 16.84
N ILE A 27 2.60 -16.09 16.34
CA ILE A 27 3.20 -14.91 15.74
C ILE A 27 3.42 -13.86 16.84
N GLU A 28 4.66 -13.70 17.28
CA GLU A 28 5.04 -12.79 18.37
C GLU A 28 5.58 -11.46 17.88
N ASN A 29 5.87 -11.32 16.58
CA ASN A 29 6.51 -10.15 15.99
C ASN A 29 5.54 -9.22 15.24
N ALA A 30 4.23 -9.35 15.49
CA ALA A 30 3.20 -8.50 14.93
C ALA A 30 2.60 -7.58 16.00
N GLU A 31 2.46 -6.31 15.66
CA GLU A 31 1.85 -5.27 16.48
C GLU A 31 0.67 -4.66 15.72
N PHE A 32 -0.47 -4.48 16.39
CA PHE A 32 -1.68 -3.98 15.74
C PHE A 32 -2.19 -2.71 16.44
N PHE A 33 -2.41 -1.68 15.64
CA PHE A 33 -2.98 -0.40 16.04
C PHE A 33 -4.42 -0.27 15.58
N CYS A 34 -5.29 0.15 16.50
CA CYS A 34 -6.67 0.47 16.18
C CYS A 34 -6.80 1.98 15.96
N GLY A 35 -7.25 2.39 14.79
CA GLY A 35 -7.48 3.80 14.48
C GLY A 35 -7.45 4.09 12.98
N ASP A 36 -7.65 5.37 12.64
CA ASP A 36 -7.56 5.83 11.26
C ASP A 36 -6.16 5.62 10.67
N ALA A 37 -6.11 5.13 9.43
CA ALA A 37 -4.84 4.81 8.77
C ALA A 37 -3.95 6.04 8.56
N GLY A 38 -4.54 7.21 8.31
CA GLY A 38 -3.81 8.48 8.15
C GLY A 38 -3.16 8.93 9.44
N ASP A 39 -3.89 8.85 10.54
CA ASP A 39 -3.38 9.22 11.88
C ASP A 39 -2.25 8.28 12.30
N ILE A 40 -2.46 6.97 12.16
CA ILE A 40 -1.44 5.97 12.51
C ILE A 40 -0.21 6.13 11.63
N ALA A 41 -0.37 6.24 10.31
CA ALA A 41 0.75 6.42 9.39
C ALA A 41 1.52 7.72 9.67
N SER A 42 0.82 8.80 9.98
CA SER A 42 1.43 10.08 10.33
C SER A 42 2.23 10.01 11.62
N LYS A 43 1.69 9.33 12.65
CA LYS A 43 2.38 9.06 13.91
C LYS A 43 3.66 8.24 13.68
N LEU A 44 3.55 7.10 12.97
CA LEU A 44 4.69 6.24 12.68
C LEU A 44 5.78 6.96 11.88
N ALA A 45 5.38 7.81 10.92
CA ALA A 45 6.31 8.64 10.18
C ALA A 45 7.01 9.70 11.06
N ALA A 46 6.29 10.29 12.02
CA ALA A 46 6.86 11.24 13.00
C ALA A 46 7.85 10.55 13.94
N GLU A 47 7.61 9.30 14.31
CA GLU A 47 8.51 8.45 15.08
C GLU A 47 9.72 7.94 14.26
N LYS A 48 9.87 8.40 13.00
CA LYS A 48 10.95 8.02 12.08
C LYS A 48 11.00 6.52 11.80
N LEU A 49 9.83 5.87 11.75
CA LEU A 49 9.74 4.48 11.29
C LEU A 49 10.10 4.41 9.81
N HIS A 50 11.02 3.51 9.47
CA HIS A 50 11.43 3.22 8.08
C HIS A 50 11.17 1.74 7.77
N PRO A 51 9.97 1.38 7.31
CA PRO A 51 9.67 0.01 6.94
C PRO A 51 10.35 -0.36 5.62
N ASP A 52 10.74 -1.62 5.45
CA ASP A 52 11.24 -2.13 4.16
C ASP A 52 10.14 -2.19 3.11
N ALA A 53 8.92 -2.52 3.53
CA ALA A 53 7.76 -2.61 2.66
C ALA A 53 6.48 -2.14 3.38
N ILE A 54 5.55 -1.57 2.62
CA ILE A 54 4.19 -1.25 3.04
C ILE A 54 3.22 -1.99 2.12
N CYS A 55 2.22 -2.66 2.71
CA CYS A 55 1.10 -3.25 1.98
C CYS A 55 -0.17 -2.47 2.33
N VAL A 56 -0.94 -2.08 1.33
CA VAL A 56 -2.21 -1.35 1.50
C VAL A 56 -3.31 -2.00 0.66
N ASP A 57 -4.52 -2.03 1.24
CA ASP A 57 -5.76 -2.48 0.62
C ASP A 57 -6.87 -1.48 0.98
N PRO A 58 -6.88 -0.29 0.36
CA PRO A 58 -7.84 0.74 0.71
C PRO A 58 -9.23 0.44 0.14
N PRO A 59 -10.28 1.08 0.69
CA PRO A 59 -11.61 1.05 0.11
C PRO A 59 -11.62 1.67 -1.30
N ARG A 60 -12.75 1.56 -2.03
CA ARG A 60 -12.92 2.07 -3.41
C ARG A 60 -12.50 3.51 -3.63
N LYS A 61 -12.59 4.37 -2.62
CA LYS A 61 -12.12 5.77 -2.70
C LYS A 61 -10.60 5.94 -2.79
N GLY A 62 -9.84 4.85 -2.63
CA GLY A 62 -8.38 4.85 -2.60
C GLY A 62 -7.82 5.38 -1.28
N LEU A 63 -6.52 5.69 -1.28
CA LEU A 63 -5.81 6.24 -0.13
C LEU A 63 -6.14 7.71 0.08
N ALA A 64 -6.21 8.11 1.35
CA ALA A 64 -6.23 9.51 1.72
C ALA A 64 -4.86 10.18 1.46
N PRO A 65 -4.83 11.47 1.09
CA PRO A 65 -3.57 12.17 0.82
C PRO A 65 -2.56 12.09 1.97
N GLU A 66 -3.05 12.14 3.21
CA GLU A 66 -2.24 12.06 4.43
C GLU A 66 -1.50 10.73 4.54
N VAL A 67 -2.14 9.63 4.12
CA VAL A 67 -1.52 8.29 4.08
C VAL A 67 -0.40 8.26 3.04
N ILE A 68 -0.66 8.79 1.84
CA ILE A 68 0.34 8.85 0.76
C ILE A 68 1.55 9.70 1.19
N ASP A 69 1.31 10.83 1.84
CA ASP A 69 2.37 11.70 2.37
C ASP A 69 3.18 11.02 3.47
N ALA A 70 2.52 10.32 4.39
CA ALA A 70 3.18 9.56 5.44
C ALA A 70 4.03 8.41 4.87
N MET A 71 3.51 7.67 3.88
CA MET A 71 4.25 6.63 3.17
C MET A 71 5.50 7.21 2.48
N GLY A 72 5.37 8.38 1.85
CA GLY A 72 6.49 9.09 1.24
C GLY A 72 7.58 9.47 2.25
N ARG A 73 7.19 9.93 3.46
CA ARG A 73 8.11 10.26 4.55
C ARG A 73 8.79 9.02 5.14
N MET A 74 8.04 7.94 5.37
CA MET A 74 8.59 6.65 5.84
C MET A 74 9.55 6.02 4.84
N GLY A 75 9.32 6.23 3.57
CA GLY A 75 10.20 5.87 2.47
C GLY A 75 10.49 4.38 2.30
N PRO A 76 9.49 3.49 2.31
CA PRO A 76 9.72 2.07 2.09
C PRO A 76 10.39 1.80 0.74
N GLN A 77 11.13 0.70 0.65
CA GLN A 77 11.71 0.27 -0.63
C GLN A 77 10.64 -0.24 -1.60
N ARG A 78 9.55 -0.79 -1.06
CA ARG A 78 8.47 -1.39 -1.83
C ARG A 78 7.11 -1.02 -1.25
N ILE A 79 6.15 -0.81 -2.14
CA ILE A 79 4.74 -0.67 -1.78
C ILE A 79 3.97 -1.70 -2.60
N VAL A 80 3.20 -2.54 -1.91
CA VAL A 80 2.21 -3.41 -2.53
C VAL A 80 0.86 -2.75 -2.32
N TYR A 81 0.14 -2.51 -3.40
CA TYR A 81 -1.18 -1.89 -3.37
C TYR A 81 -2.19 -2.86 -4.00
N VAL A 82 -3.18 -3.25 -3.23
CA VAL A 82 -4.34 -4.02 -3.70
C VAL A 82 -5.48 -3.05 -3.95
N SER A 83 -6.19 -3.17 -5.05
CA SER A 83 -7.28 -2.25 -5.39
C SER A 83 -8.40 -2.97 -6.14
N CYS A 84 -9.63 -2.71 -5.73
CA CYS A 84 -10.84 -3.10 -6.45
C CYS A 84 -11.35 -2.02 -7.42
N ASP A 85 -10.66 -0.87 -7.54
CA ASP A 85 -11.05 0.24 -8.42
C ASP A 85 -9.83 0.78 -9.18
N PRO A 86 -9.74 0.53 -10.50
CA PRO A 86 -8.58 0.95 -11.30
C PRO A 86 -8.46 2.47 -11.48
N ALA A 87 -9.56 3.23 -11.35
CA ALA A 87 -9.52 4.68 -11.52
C ALA A 87 -8.85 5.36 -10.31
N THR A 88 -9.23 4.96 -9.10
CA THR A 88 -8.60 5.46 -7.87
C THR A 88 -7.18 4.93 -7.74
N LEU A 89 -6.90 3.70 -8.16
CA LEU A 89 -5.54 3.16 -8.22
C LEU A 89 -4.64 4.02 -9.11
N GLY A 90 -5.10 4.38 -10.32
CA GLY A 90 -4.31 5.21 -11.23
C GLY A 90 -3.98 6.59 -10.65
N ARG A 91 -4.95 7.22 -9.92
CA ARG A 91 -4.74 8.47 -9.19
C ARG A 91 -3.66 8.30 -8.11
N ASP A 92 -3.77 7.27 -7.29
CA ASP A 92 -2.87 7.05 -6.16
C ASP A 92 -1.45 6.67 -6.61
N VAL A 93 -1.34 5.85 -7.66
CA VAL A 93 -0.05 5.53 -8.30
C VAL A 93 0.63 6.79 -8.81
N LYS A 94 -0.12 7.72 -9.43
CA LYS A 94 0.42 9.02 -9.86
C LYS A 94 0.95 9.86 -8.69
N LEU A 95 0.24 9.88 -7.56
CA LEU A 95 0.67 10.59 -6.35
C LEU A 95 1.91 9.93 -5.73
N LEU A 96 1.96 8.61 -5.67
CA LEU A 96 3.13 7.86 -5.20
C LEU A 96 4.34 8.05 -6.13
N ALA A 97 4.12 8.20 -7.45
CA ALA A 97 5.20 8.53 -8.38
C ALA A 97 5.85 9.88 -8.08
N GLN A 98 5.06 10.88 -7.65
CA GLN A 98 5.59 12.17 -7.19
C GLN A 98 6.43 12.07 -5.90
N LYS A 99 6.29 10.96 -5.16
CA LYS A 99 7.10 10.64 -3.97
C LYS A 99 8.31 9.76 -4.29
N GLY A 100 8.61 9.51 -5.57
CA GLY A 100 9.77 8.75 -6.02
C GLY A 100 9.54 7.25 -6.14
N TYR A 101 8.30 6.81 -6.34
CA TYR A 101 7.97 5.41 -6.59
C TYR A 101 7.61 5.17 -8.05
N ARG A 102 8.03 4.04 -8.57
CA ARG A 102 7.70 3.59 -9.91
C ARG A 102 6.91 2.30 -9.85
N LEU A 103 5.82 2.23 -10.62
CA LEU A 103 5.09 0.99 -10.85
C LEU A 103 6.00 0.00 -11.60
N THR A 104 6.27 -1.15 -10.99
CA THR A 104 7.16 -2.17 -11.56
C THR A 104 6.42 -3.43 -11.98
N ARG A 105 5.26 -3.68 -11.40
CA ARG A 105 4.41 -4.82 -11.75
C ARG A 105 2.94 -4.51 -11.46
N ALA A 106 2.06 -4.97 -12.36
CA ALA A 106 0.62 -5.00 -12.14
C ALA A 106 0.10 -6.39 -12.48
N THR A 107 -0.83 -6.90 -11.68
CA THR A 107 -1.48 -8.20 -11.87
C THR A 107 -2.96 -8.05 -11.58
N ALA A 108 -3.81 -8.37 -12.54
CA ALA A 108 -5.24 -8.46 -12.34
C ALA A 108 -5.60 -9.84 -11.78
N VAL A 109 -6.51 -9.88 -10.81
CA VAL A 109 -6.96 -11.10 -10.16
C VAL A 109 -8.49 -11.09 -10.16
N ASP A 110 -9.09 -12.07 -10.85
CA ASP A 110 -10.54 -12.21 -10.85
C ASP A 110 -11.01 -12.96 -9.60
N LEU A 111 -11.34 -12.19 -8.56
CA LEU A 111 -11.92 -12.69 -7.30
C LEU A 111 -13.46 -12.67 -7.33
N PHE A 112 -14.06 -12.05 -8.32
CA PHE A 112 -15.50 -11.88 -8.45
C PHE A 112 -16.00 -12.31 -9.85
N PRO A 113 -15.83 -13.60 -10.21
CA PRO A 113 -16.15 -14.07 -11.55
C PRO A 113 -17.62 -13.78 -11.91
N GLY A 114 -17.85 -13.33 -13.14
CA GLY A 114 -19.17 -12.95 -13.64
C GLY A 114 -19.64 -11.54 -13.24
N THR A 115 -18.79 -10.74 -12.61
CA THR A 115 -19.04 -9.32 -12.31
C THR A 115 -18.06 -8.42 -13.08
N ALA A 116 -18.32 -7.11 -13.06
CA ALA A 116 -17.40 -6.11 -13.63
C ALA A 116 -16.23 -5.73 -12.67
N HIS A 117 -16.05 -6.46 -11.58
CA HIS A 117 -15.07 -6.16 -10.55
C HIS A 117 -13.85 -7.08 -10.71
N VAL A 118 -12.67 -6.46 -10.77
CA VAL A 118 -11.37 -7.13 -10.84
C VAL A 118 -10.47 -6.51 -9.77
N GLU A 119 -9.87 -7.36 -8.94
CA GLU A 119 -8.80 -6.91 -8.05
C GLU A 119 -7.52 -6.68 -8.84
N THR A 120 -6.86 -5.58 -8.55
CA THR A 120 -5.57 -5.26 -9.18
C THR A 120 -4.50 -5.15 -8.11
N VAL A 121 -3.52 -6.03 -8.16
CA VAL A 121 -2.35 -5.98 -7.26
C VAL A 121 -1.20 -5.34 -7.99
N VAL A 122 -0.68 -4.24 -7.45
CA VAL A 122 0.48 -3.57 -8.03
C VAL A 122 1.65 -3.52 -7.06
N LEU A 123 2.84 -3.61 -7.62
CA LEU A 123 4.10 -3.40 -6.91
C LEU A 123 4.72 -2.10 -7.38
N LEU A 124 4.95 -1.19 -6.44
CA LEU A 124 5.74 0.00 -6.67
C LEU A 124 7.08 -0.15 -5.95
N SER A 125 8.16 0.25 -6.61
CA SER A 125 9.50 0.25 -6.05
C SER A 125 10.05 1.67 -5.99
N ARG A 126 10.78 1.98 -4.92
CA ARG A 126 11.43 3.27 -4.78
C ARG A 126 12.56 3.40 -5.80
N GLU A 127 12.60 4.51 -6.50
CA GLU A 127 13.71 4.82 -7.40
C GLU A 127 14.95 5.22 -6.58
N THR A 128 16.05 4.56 -6.82
CA THR A 128 17.33 4.85 -6.15
C THR A 128 18.01 6.10 -6.69
N ASN A 129 17.58 6.55 -7.89
CA ASN A 129 17.93 7.84 -8.48
C ASN A 129 16.64 8.55 -8.89
N PRO A 130 16.41 9.82 -8.50
CA PRO A 130 15.28 10.57 -9.03
C PRO A 130 15.42 10.66 -10.56
N PRO A 131 14.33 10.48 -11.34
CA PRO A 131 14.39 10.63 -12.77
C PRO A 131 14.86 12.06 -13.07
N THR A 132 15.93 12.20 -13.83
CA THR A 132 16.24 13.45 -14.51
C THR A 132 14.99 13.81 -15.32
N ALA A 133 14.44 14.99 -15.06
CA ALA A 133 13.25 15.51 -15.75
C ALA A 133 13.42 15.31 -17.25
N GLY A 134 12.67 14.39 -17.85
CA GLY A 134 12.69 14.25 -19.30
C GLY A 134 12.54 12.87 -19.91
N THR A 135 11.95 11.86 -19.25
CA THR A 135 11.57 10.68 -20.03
C THR A 135 10.40 9.94 -19.35
N ILE A 136 9.20 10.46 -19.55
CA ILE A 136 8.01 9.61 -19.48
C ILE A 136 7.95 8.89 -20.83
N LYS A 137 8.51 7.70 -20.92
CA LYS A 137 8.14 6.77 -22.00
C LYS A 137 6.77 6.21 -21.63
N GLU A 138 5.76 6.63 -22.39
CA GLU A 138 4.44 5.99 -22.39
C GLU A 138 4.63 4.48 -22.59
N VAL A 139 4.26 3.72 -21.57
CA VAL A 139 4.00 2.29 -21.73
C VAL A 139 2.51 2.17 -21.99
N CYS A 140 2.10 2.52 -23.22
CA CYS A 140 0.80 2.18 -23.74
C CYS A 140 0.91 0.75 -24.29
N GLY A 141 0.59 -0.26 -23.49
CA GLY A 141 0.39 -1.62 -23.95
C GLY A 141 -1.02 -1.72 -24.53
N THR A 142 -1.14 -1.91 -25.84
CA THR A 142 -2.38 -2.35 -26.49
C THR A 142 -2.70 -3.75 -25.99
N TRP A 143 -3.86 -3.90 -25.37
CA TRP A 143 -4.42 -5.20 -25.00
C TRP A 143 -5.21 -5.73 -26.22
N GLU A 144 -4.67 -6.68 -26.95
CA GLU A 144 -5.44 -7.58 -27.83
C GLU A 144 -5.84 -8.83 -27.05
#